data_7cf9acb913b1c45bd7c53f22525c29c3
#
_entry.id   7cf9acb913b1c45bd7c53f22525c29c3
#
_cell.length_a   1.000
_cell.length_b   1.000
_cell.length_c   1.000
_cell.angle_alpha   90.00
_cell.angle_beta   90.00
_cell.angle_gamma   90.00
#
_symmetry.space_group_name_H-M   'P 1'
#
loop_
_entity.id
_entity.type
_entity.pdbx_description
1 polymer ?
#
loop_
_entity_poly.entity_id
_entity_poly.type
_entity_poly.pdbx_seq_one_letter_code
_entity_poly.pdbx_strand_id
1 'polypeptide(L)'
;KLGALKLALTVPGDTYVAYMVQQLEKNPKSIFGDYKAAAVADAYKRLIFPALERDIRNELTENADEQAIKVFGVNLKNLLLQPPLAGHVIMGLDPGYRTGCKMAIIDQQGNVLDYGAYYLTNSEKLRKEAQKVLADKIRKFKVTLLSIGNGTASYETEQFASTMIEEEKLDCHYIITNEAGASVYSASKLAIDELPDLDVTIRGAVSIARRVQDPLAESVKIDPKSIGVGQYQHDVNQKQLTHTLDQVVETVVNHVGVELNTASPAILQHIAGISSTVAKNIVAYRQENGVFKSRKELLKVPRLGPAAFTQCAGFLRLQHGKNPLDNTSVHPESYELAERIIGELGFTLKDLQDKAQLEALQVKLPLVDAGKMAAKLDAGVPTVRDILAALAKPGRDPREDLPAPLTRKHVVSLEDIKVGTVVKGTVHNVVDFGAFVDFGLKTNGLLHRSELCNSRQHPSDVLAVGDIIEAQIISVDVKRNRIGLSVKALQPEKPKNNDGNRNRNNNGQRRNNNRNNNRNNDRNNGDRQNN
;
A
#
# COMPACT_ATOMS: atom_id res chain seq x y z
N LYS A 1 23.85 -1.91 -11.86
CA LYS A 1 24.27 -3.34 -11.87
C LYS A 1 24.45 -3.91 -13.28
N LEU A 2 23.85 -3.33 -14.30
CA LEU A 2 24.03 -3.76 -15.72
C LEU A 2 25.41 -3.38 -16.31
N GLY A 3 26.25 -2.64 -15.56
CA GLY A 3 27.56 -2.21 -16.06
C GLY A 3 27.52 -1.18 -17.20
N ALA A 4 26.33 -0.63 -17.51
CA ALA A 4 26.15 0.33 -18.58
C ALA A 4 26.78 1.70 -18.29
N LEU A 5 26.94 2.05 -17.03
CA LEU A 5 27.57 3.29 -16.56
C LEU A 5 28.66 2.98 -15.54
N LYS A 6 29.78 3.70 -15.63
CA LYS A 6 30.84 3.69 -14.64
C LYS A 6 30.87 5.07 -13.96
N LEU A 7 30.62 5.11 -12.66
CA LEU A 7 30.65 6.32 -11.86
C LEU A 7 32.00 6.45 -11.16
N ALA A 8 32.55 7.65 -11.14
CA ALA A 8 33.74 7.99 -10.38
C ALA A 8 33.50 9.31 -9.65
N LEU A 9 34.02 9.38 -8.43
CA LEU A 9 34.11 10.63 -7.68
C LEU A 9 35.30 11.42 -8.23
N THR A 10 35.09 12.67 -8.62
CA THR A 10 36.15 13.56 -9.10
C THR A 10 36.29 14.74 -8.15
N VAL A 11 37.48 14.93 -7.62
CA VAL A 11 37.82 16.04 -6.72
C VAL A 11 39.16 16.64 -7.12
N PRO A 12 39.44 17.91 -6.77
CA PRO A 12 40.73 18.56 -7.04
C PRO A 12 41.80 18.01 -6.09
N GLY A 13 42.26 16.77 -6.31
CA GLY A 13 43.16 16.04 -5.40
C GLY A 13 44.48 16.75 -5.11
N ASP A 14 45.06 17.42 -6.13
CA ASP A 14 46.32 18.15 -5.98
C ASP A 14 46.22 19.27 -4.95
N THR A 15 45.09 19.95 -4.85
CA THR A 15 44.82 21.00 -3.84
C THR A 15 44.84 20.43 -2.44
N TYR A 16 44.22 19.25 -2.23
CA TYR A 16 44.21 18.61 -0.92
C TYR A 16 45.59 18.05 -0.54
N VAL A 17 46.31 17.48 -1.51
CA VAL A 17 47.68 17.02 -1.30
C VAL A 17 48.57 18.20 -0.91
N ALA A 18 48.53 19.32 -1.63
CA ALA A 18 49.31 20.53 -1.31
C ALA A 18 48.98 21.05 0.09
N TYR A 19 47.70 21.09 0.48
CA TYR A 19 47.26 21.49 1.81
C TYR A 19 47.83 20.54 2.90
N MET A 20 47.75 19.24 2.73
CA MET A 20 48.28 18.25 3.66
C MET A 20 49.81 18.35 3.80
N VAL A 21 50.52 18.55 2.71
CA VAL A 21 51.97 18.78 2.73
C VAL A 21 52.30 20.01 3.52
N GLN A 22 51.58 21.12 3.34
CA GLN A 22 51.76 22.36 4.08
C GLN A 22 51.53 22.18 5.58
N GLN A 23 50.54 21.36 6.00
CA GLN A 23 50.27 21.08 7.41
C GLN A 23 51.37 20.22 8.07
N LEU A 24 51.97 19.31 7.32
CA LEU A 24 52.99 18.38 7.81
C LEU A 24 54.43 18.95 7.77
N GLU A 25 54.70 19.86 6.83
CA GLU A 25 56.03 20.46 6.66
C GLU A 25 56.14 21.76 7.43
N LYS A 26 56.66 21.66 8.63
CA LYS A 26 56.94 22.81 9.53
C LYS A 26 58.24 23.52 9.23
N ASN A 27 59.17 22.89 8.50
CA ASN A 27 60.46 23.45 8.13
C ASN A 27 60.69 23.43 6.61
N PRO A 28 60.44 24.56 5.90
CA PRO A 28 60.57 24.63 4.45
C PRO A 28 62.00 24.31 3.89
N LYS A 29 63.03 24.31 4.79
CA LYS A 29 64.41 23.97 4.43
C LYS A 29 64.77 22.53 4.75
N SER A 30 63.81 21.69 5.08
CA SER A 30 64.03 20.28 5.36
C SER A 30 64.53 19.53 4.12
N ILE A 31 65.63 18.79 4.26
CA ILE A 31 66.17 17.90 3.21
C ILE A 31 65.19 16.74 2.90
N PHE A 32 64.16 16.52 3.73
CA PHE A 32 63.16 15.50 3.55
C PHE A 32 61.85 16.05 2.97
N GLY A 33 61.80 17.31 2.54
CA GLY A 33 60.58 17.94 2.03
C GLY A 33 59.98 17.17 0.85
N ASP A 34 60.79 16.81 -0.13
CA ASP A 34 60.32 16.05 -1.33
C ASP A 34 59.85 14.65 -0.98
N TYR A 35 60.49 13.96 -0.03
CA TYR A 35 60.08 12.63 0.44
C TYR A 35 58.72 12.69 1.17
N LYS A 36 58.51 13.71 1.96
CA LYS A 36 57.23 13.94 2.66
C LYS A 36 56.11 14.23 1.66
N ALA A 37 56.38 15.09 0.70
CA ALA A 37 55.39 15.40 -0.38
C ALA A 37 55.01 14.17 -1.15
N ALA A 38 55.99 13.35 -1.54
CA ALA A 38 55.75 12.10 -2.24
C ALA A 38 54.96 11.09 -1.40
N ALA A 39 55.27 10.98 -0.10
CA ALA A 39 54.57 10.10 0.83
C ALA A 39 53.11 10.54 1.04
N VAL A 40 52.87 11.86 1.16
CA VAL A 40 51.50 12.41 1.27
C VAL A 40 50.70 12.15 0.00
N ALA A 41 51.27 12.37 -1.18
CA ALA A 41 50.61 12.12 -2.45
C ALA A 41 50.23 10.64 -2.62
N ASP A 42 51.17 9.74 -2.23
CA ASP A 42 50.94 8.30 -2.24
C ASP A 42 49.86 7.88 -1.23
N ALA A 43 49.91 8.40 0.00
CA ALA A 43 48.89 8.16 1.03
C ALA A 43 47.50 8.64 0.58
N TYR A 44 47.42 9.83 -0.01
CA TYR A 44 46.15 10.34 -0.54
C TYR A 44 45.58 9.40 -1.61
N LYS A 45 46.39 9.04 -2.60
CA LYS A 45 45.97 8.22 -3.74
C LYS A 45 45.57 6.79 -3.35
N ARG A 46 46.32 6.15 -2.48
CA ARG A 46 46.15 4.72 -2.14
C ARG A 46 45.27 4.47 -0.93
N LEU A 47 45.23 5.38 0.03
CA LEU A 47 44.60 5.16 1.34
C LEU A 47 43.40 6.11 1.55
N ILE A 48 43.66 7.43 1.50
CA ILE A 48 42.66 8.42 1.91
C ILE A 48 41.54 8.53 0.91
N PHE A 49 41.82 8.78 -0.36
CA PHE A 49 40.78 8.97 -1.39
C PHE A 49 39.92 7.74 -1.59
N PRO A 50 40.45 6.50 -1.69
CA PRO A 50 39.60 5.31 -1.79
C PRO A 50 38.73 5.05 -0.53
N ALA A 51 39.21 5.42 0.66
CA ALA A 51 38.43 5.34 1.88
C ALA A 51 37.26 6.32 1.86
N LEU A 52 37.52 7.59 1.53
CA LEU A 52 36.49 8.62 1.43
C LEU A 52 35.47 8.32 0.31
N GLU A 53 35.93 7.84 -0.85
CA GLU A 53 35.02 7.44 -1.92
C GLU A 53 34.08 6.33 -1.46
N ARG A 54 34.60 5.33 -0.74
CA ARG A 54 33.78 4.25 -0.17
C ARG A 54 32.78 4.78 0.85
N ASP A 55 33.22 5.66 1.75
CA ASP A 55 32.37 6.19 2.81
C ASP A 55 31.22 7.03 2.23
N ILE A 56 31.50 7.90 1.24
CA ILE A 56 30.46 8.67 0.53
C ILE A 56 29.48 7.73 -0.20
N ARG A 57 30.00 6.67 -0.89
CA ARG A 57 29.13 5.70 -1.56
C ARG A 57 28.22 4.96 -0.59
N ASN A 58 28.76 4.59 0.58
CA ASN A 58 27.98 3.92 1.62
C ASN A 58 26.88 4.84 2.15
N GLU A 59 27.21 6.09 2.49
CA GLU A 59 26.23 7.07 2.96
C GLU A 59 25.10 7.32 1.93
N LEU A 60 25.44 7.48 0.65
CA LEU A 60 24.46 7.64 -0.40
C LEU A 60 23.56 6.40 -0.56
N THR A 61 24.14 5.20 -0.41
CA THR A 61 23.40 3.95 -0.50
C THR A 61 22.46 3.79 0.70
N GLU A 62 22.93 4.07 1.92
CA GLU A 62 22.11 4.00 3.13
C GLU A 62 20.91 4.95 3.06
N ASN A 63 21.13 6.19 2.62
CA ASN A 63 20.07 7.17 2.41
C ASN A 63 19.05 6.71 1.35
N ALA A 64 19.52 6.12 0.25
CA ALA A 64 18.66 5.59 -0.80
C ALA A 64 17.84 4.38 -0.31
N ASP A 65 18.48 3.47 0.42
CA ASP A 65 17.81 2.30 1.02
C ASP A 65 16.70 2.73 1.99
N GLU A 66 16.97 3.71 2.87
CA GLU A 66 15.99 4.22 3.82
C GLU A 66 14.75 4.78 3.11
N GLN A 67 14.94 5.59 2.07
CA GLN A 67 13.83 6.13 1.30
C GLN A 67 13.04 5.04 0.56
N ALA A 68 13.74 4.09 -0.05
CA ALA A 68 13.10 2.97 -0.74
C ALA A 68 12.27 2.10 0.21
N ILE A 69 12.80 1.79 1.41
CA ILE A 69 12.12 0.99 2.43
C ILE A 69 10.86 1.71 2.93
N LYS A 70 10.89 3.03 3.11
CA LYS A 70 9.69 3.82 3.44
C LYS A 70 8.60 3.66 2.39
N VAL A 71 8.95 3.79 1.11
CA VAL A 71 7.99 3.61 0.00
C VAL A 71 7.42 2.19 -0.02
N PHE A 72 8.25 1.18 0.18
CA PHE A 72 7.81 -0.22 0.25
C PHE A 72 6.84 -0.45 1.42
N GLY A 73 7.10 0.16 2.58
CA GLY A 73 6.18 0.13 3.72
C GLY A 73 4.82 0.75 3.41
N VAL A 74 4.79 1.91 2.73
CA VAL A 74 3.55 2.56 2.30
C VAL A 74 2.79 1.69 1.29
N ASN A 75 3.48 1.11 0.31
CA ASN A 75 2.87 0.23 -0.68
C ASN A 75 2.25 -1.02 -0.02
N LEU A 76 2.96 -1.64 0.92
CA LEU A 76 2.43 -2.78 1.68
C LEU A 76 1.18 -2.37 2.48
N LYS A 77 1.24 -1.25 3.21
CA LYS A 77 0.10 -0.73 3.97
C LYS A 77 -1.14 -0.58 3.10
N ASN A 78 -1.00 0.05 1.93
CA ASN A 78 -2.12 0.26 1.02
C ASN A 78 -2.66 -1.05 0.44
N LEU A 79 -1.78 -2.01 0.13
CA LEU A 79 -2.19 -3.33 -0.31
C LEU A 79 -3.01 -4.08 0.76
N LEU A 80 -2.59 -4.02 2.01
CA LEU A 80 -3.27 -4.67 3.14
C LEU A 80 -4.58 -3.98 3.52
N LEU A 81 -4.69 -2.67 3.27
CA LEU A 81 -5.90 -1.88 3.54
C LEU A 81 -6.91 -1.91 2.39
N GLN A 82 -6.69 -2.68 1.33
CA GLN A 82 -7.69 -2.83 0.27
C GLN A 82 -9.01 -3.35 0.84
N PRO A 83 -10.17 -2.77 0.40
CA PRO A 83 -11.48 -3.20 0.86
C PRO A 83 -11.75 -4.66 0.51
N PRO A 84 -12.28 -5.47 1.44
CA PRO A 84 -12.69 -6.82 1.18
C PRO A 84 -13.96 -6.85 0.32
N LEU A 85 -14.07 -7.84 -0.58
CA LEU A 85 -15.29 -8.15 -1.32
C LEU A 85 -15.98 -9.34 -0.65
N ALA A 86 -16.53 -9.09 0.55
CA ALA A 86 -17.24 -10.10 1.32
C ALA A 86 -18.60 -10.46 0.69
N GLY A 87 -19.13 -11.64 1.04
CA GLY A 87 -20.48 -12.06 0.62
C GLY A 87 -20.57 -12.67 -0.77
N HIS A 88 -19.47 -12.76 -1.53
CA HIS A 88 -19.40 -13.38 -2.84
C HIS A 88 -19.01 -14.86 -2.77
N VAL A 89 -19.57 -15.67 -3.67
CA VAL A 89 -18.99 -16.96 -4.04
C VAL A 89 -17.99 -16.68 -5.15
N ILE A 90 -16.73 -17.03 -4.92
CA ILE A 90 -15.62 -16.59 -5.77
C ILE A 90 -14.98 -17.79 -6.47
N MET A 91 -14.73 -17.68 -7.77
CA MET A 91 -13.91 -18.60 -8.53
C MET A 91 -12.52 -17.98 -8.71
N GLY A 92 -11.51 -18.53 -8.06
CA GLY A 92 -10.10 -18.16 -8.24
C GLY A 92 -9.50 -18.89 -9.44
N LEU A 93 -8.82 -18.14 -10.28
CA LEU A 93 -8.10 -18.64 -11.46
C LEU A 93 -6.63 -18.28 -11.31
N ASP A 94 -5.78 -19.32 -11.27
CA ASP A 94 -4.32 -19.21 -11.27
C ASP A 94 -3.81 -19.54 -12.68
N PRO A 95 -3.47 -18.52 -13.50
CA PRO A 95 -3.17 -18.70 -14.91
C PRO A 95 -1.87 -19.47 -15.15
N GLY A 96 -1.82 -20.29 -16.19
CA GLY A 96 -0.59 -20.98 -16.58
C GLY A 96 -0.66 -21.59 -17.99
N TYR A 97 0.40 -21.40 -18.79
CA TYR A 97 0.44 -21.92 -20.15
C TYR A 97 0.66 -23.44 -20.21
N ARG A 98 1.67 -23.95 -19.51
CA ARG A 98 2.09 -25.36 -19.65
C ARG A 98 1.20 -26.34 -18.87
N THR A 99 0.88 -25.99 -17.66
CA THR A 99 0.15 -26.86 -16.73
C THR A 99 -1.35 -26.58 -16.69
N GLY A 100 -1.83 -25.68 -17.54
CA GLY A 100 -3.20 -25.19 -17.55
C GLY A 100 -3.47 -24.20 -16.41
N CYS A 101 -4.62 -23.53 -16.50
CA CYS A 101 -5.13 -22.65 -15.46
C CYS A 101 -5.73 -23.49 -14.32
N LYS A 102 -5.30 -23.25 -13.08
CA LYS A 102 -5.88 -23.88 -11.89
C LYS A 102 -7.07 -23.08 -11.44
N MET A 103 -8.13 -23.76 -11.08
CA MET A 103 -9.37 -23.18 -10.64
C MET A 103 -9.74 -23.69 -9.26
N ALA A 104 -10.20 -22.81 -8.39
CA ALA A 104 -10.84 -23.17 -7.13
C ALA A 104 -12.07 -22.28 -6.91
N ILE A 105 -13.18 -22.86 -6.45
CA ILE A 105 -14.38 -22.12 -6.06
C ILE A 105 -14.46 -22.14 -4.54
N ILE A 106 -14.63 -20.96 -3.95
CA ILE A 106 -14.83 -20.78 -2.50
C ILE A 106 -16.20 -20.21 -2.21
N ASP A 107 -16.76 -20.60 -1.07
CA ASP A 107 -17.98 -19.99 -0.54
C ASP A 107 -17.73 -18.61 0.09
N GLN A 108 -18.79 -18.01 0.63
CA GLN A 108 -18.74 -16.70 1.32
C GLN A 108 -17.87 -16.71 2.58
N GLN A 109 -17.56 -17.88 3.14
CA GLN A 109 -16.73 -18.09 4.32
C GLN A 109 -15.28 -18.49 3.96
N GLY A 110 -14.96 -18.64 2.67
CA GLY A 110 -13.64 -19.04 2.19
C GLY A 110 -13.39 -20.57 2.18
N ASN A 111 -14.43 -21.40 2.37
CA ASN A 111 -14.32 -22.86 2.27
C ASN A 111 -14.32 -23.27 0.79
N VAL A 112 -13.52 -24.27 0.44
CA VAL A 112 -13.41 -24.76 -0.93
C VAL A 112 -14.63 -25.64 -1.26
N LEU A 113 -15.37 -25.25 -2.30
CA LEU A 113 -16.55 -25.97 -2.82
C LEU A 113 -16.19 -26.91 -3.97
N ASP A 114 -15.24 -26.50 -4.82
CA ASP A 114 -14.85 -27.26 -6.00
C ASP A 114 -13.48 -26.76 -6.52
N TYR A 115 -12.78 -27.59 -7.27
CA TYR A 115 -11.49 -27.25 -7.86
C TYR A 115 -11.18 -28.05 -9.12
N GLY A 116 -10.17 -27.64 -9.88
CA GLY A 116 -9.74 -28.34 -11.08
C GLY A 116 -8.64 -27.61 -11.84
N ALA A 117 -8.21 -28.19 -12.95
CA ALA A 117 -7.25 -27.58 -13.86
C ALA A 117 -7.78 -27.64 -15.29
N TYR A 118 -7.69 -26.52 -16.02
CA TYR A 118 -8.28 -26.35 -17.34
C TYR A 118 -7.28 -25.70 -18.30
N TYR A 119 -7.28 -26.17 -19.55
CA TYR A 119 -6.42 -25.61 -20.61
C TYR A 119 -7.17 -24.53 -21.37
N LEU A 120 -6.88 -23.28 -21.06
CA LEU A 120 -7.59 -22.12 -21.65
C LEU A 120 -6.89 -21.57 -22.91
N THR A 121 -5.61 -21.91 -23.10
CA THR A 121 -4.75 -21.27 -24.11
C THR A 121 -4.15 -22.24 -25.15
N ASN A 122 -4.33 -23.55 -24.98
CA ASN A 122 -3.56 -24.55 -25.76
C ASN A 122 -4.22 -24.89 -27.12
N SER A 123 -5.54 -25.15 -27.14
CA SER A 123 -6.27 -25.43 -28.37
C SER A 123 -7.71 -24.94 -28.27
N GLU A 124 -8.29 -24.58 -29.41
CA GLU A 124 -9.67 -24.09 -29.46
C GLU A 124 -10.69 -25.11 -28.96
N LYS A 125 -10.45 -26.41 -29.22
CA LYS A 125 -11.31 -27.48 -28.73
C LYS A 125 -11.31 -27.54 -27.20
N LEU A 126 -10.11 -27.57 -26.57
CA LEU A 126 -9.99 -27.62 -25.11
C LEU A 126 -10.53 -26.33 -24.48
N ARG A 127 -10.33 -25.19 -25.13
CA ARG A 127 -10.88 -23.91 -24.69
C ARG A 127 -12.41 -23.93 -24.64
N LYS A 128 -13.09 -24.45 -25.67
CA LYS A 128 -14.55 -24.58 -25.71
C LYS A 128 -15.10 -25.60 -24.71
N GLU A 129 -14.38 -26.71 -24.52
CA GLU A 129 -14.73 -27.68 -23.48
C GLU A 129 -14.62 -27.06 -22.08
N ALA A 130 -13.50 -26.36 -21.78
CA ALA A 130 -13.30 -25.65 -20.53
C ALA A 130 -14.38 -24.58 -20.31
N GLN A 131 -14.75 -23.82 -21.34
CA GLN A 131 -15.78 -22.78 -21.27
C GLN A 131 -17.12 -23.36 -20.78
N LYS A 132 -17.59 -24.45 -21.39
CA LYS A 132 -18.83 -25.11 -20.99
C LYS A 132 -18.78 -25.60 -19.54
N VAL A 133 -17.71 -26.31 -19.18
CA VAL A 133 -17.56 -26.86 -17.83
C VAL A 133 -17.52 -25.75 -16.78
N LEU A 134 -16.75 -24.68 -17.02
CA LEU A 134 -16.65 -23.57 -16.09
C LEU A 134 -17.96 -22.76 -16.00
N ALA A 135 -18.66 -22.55 -17.10
CA ALA A 135 -19.98 -21.91 -17.11
C ALA A 135 -21.00 -22.73 -16.29
N ASP A 136 -21.02 -24.05 -16.44
CA ASP A 136 -21.90 -24.92 -15.65
C ASP A 136 -21.56 -24.88 -14.16
N LYS A 137 -20.27 -24.86 -13.79
CA LYS A 137 -19.83 -24.67 -12.40
C LYS A 137 -20.25 -23.31 -11.84
N ILE A 138 -20.10 -22.23 -12.62
CA ILE A 138 -20.55 -20.88 -12.22
C ILE A 138 -22.05 -20.88 -11.91
N ARG A 139 -22.87 -21.49 -12.76
CA ARG A 139 -24.33 -21.62 -12.53
C ARG A 139 -24.64 -22.50 -11.31
N LYS A 140 -23.97 -23.65 -11.20
CA LYS A 140 -24.17 -24.64 -10.11
C LYS A 140 -23.89 -24.04 -8.74
N PHE A 141 -22.76 -23.38 -8.58
CA PHE A 141 -22.31 -22.82 -7.31
C PHE A 141 -22.72 -21.35 -7.10
N LYS A 142 -23.43 -20.76 -8.06
CA LYS A 142 -23.86 -19.35 -8.04
C LYS A 142 -22.67 -18.42 -7.85
N VAL A 143 -21.59 -18.64 -8.60
CA VAL A 143 -20.39 -17.80 -8.57
C VAL A 143 -20.76 -16.42 -9.09
N THR A 144 -20.45 -15.38 -8.32
CA THR A 144 -20.74 -13.98 -8.66
C THR A 144 -19.48 -13.20 -9.04
N LEU A 145 -18.30 -13.74 -8.72
CA LEU A 145 -17.02 -13.07 -8.98
C LEU A 145 -15.94 -14.07 -9.38
N LEU A 146 -15.19 -13.74 -10.45
CA LEU A 146 -13.98 -14.44 -10.85
C LEU A 146 -12.76 -13.62 -10.41
N SER A 147 -11.83 -14.24 -9.69
CA SER A 147 -10.56 -13.66 -9.28
C SER A 147 -9.45 -14.26 -10.14
N ILE A 148 -8.82 -13.46 -11.00
CA ILE A 148 -7.80 -13.89 -11.95
C ILE A 148 -6.45 -13.40 -11.48
N GLY A 149 -5.49 -14.29 -11.25
CA GLY A 149 -4.12 -13.94 -10.91
C GLY A 149 -3.46 -13.09 -12.01
N ASN A 150 -2.62 -12.13 -11.63
CA ASN A 150 -1.96 -11.20 -12.54
C ASN A 150 -0.60 -11.67 -13.09
N GLY A 151 -0.28 -12.95 -12.97
CA GLY A 151 0.98 -13.53 -13.44
C GLY A 151 0.97 -13.91 -14.91
N THR A 152 1.74 -14.95 -15.21
CA THR A 152 1.90 -15.48 -16.57
C THR A 152 0.55 -15.98 -17.11
N ALA A 153 0.20 -15.64 -18.37
CA ALA A 153 -1.08 -15.95 -19.02
C ALA A 153 -2.33 -15.28 -18.42
N SER A 154 -2.16 -14.26 -17.59
CA SER A 154 -3.27 -13.50 -16.99
C SER A 154 -4.17 -12.87 -18.06
N TYR A 155 -3.58 -12.22 -19.06
CA TYR A 155 -4.33 -11.56 -20.13
C TYR A 155 -5.17 -12.52 -20.96
N GLU A 156 -4.60 -13.66 -21.35
CA GLU A 156 -5.31 -14.69 -22.10
C GLU A 156 -6.44 -15.32 -21.28
N THR A 157 -6.23 -15.46 -19.97
CA THR A 157 -7.26 -15.94 -19.03
C THR A 157 -8.36 -14.89 -18.84
N GLU A 158 -8.01 -13.61 -18.79
CA GLU A 158 -8.95 -12.49 -18.74
C GLU A 158 -9.83 -12.46 -19.99
N GLN A 159 -9.23 -12.55 -21.19
CA GLN A 159 -9.96 -12.65 -22.45
C GLN A 159 -10.91 -13.85 -22.48
N PHE A 160 -10.43 -15.01 -22.02
CA PHE A 160 -11.26 -16.20 -21.92
C PHE A 160 -12.46 -15.97 -20.98
N ALA A 161 -12.23 -15.43 -19.79
CA ALA A 161 -13.27 -15.17 -18.79
C ALA A 161 -14.33 -14.17 -19.32
N SER A 162 -13.88 -13.08 -19.95
CA SER A 162 -14.77 -12.10 -20.56
C SER A 162 -15.63 -12.71 -21.66
N THR A 163 -15.02 -13.45 -22.60
CA THR A 163 -15.75 -14.15 -23.67
C THR A 163 -16.76 -15.15 -23.10
N MET A 164 -16.36 -15.93 -22.10
CA MET A 164 -17.25 -16.89 -21.44
C MET A 164 -18.45 -16.20 -20.77
N ILE A 165 -18.23 -15.09 -20.06
CA ILE A 165 -19.30 -14.31 -19.40
C ILE A 165 -20.32 -13.83 -20.44
N GLU A 166 -19.83 -13.31 -21.57
CA GLU A 166 -20.66 -12.75 -22.63
C GLU A 166 -21.44 -13.84 -23.40
N GLU A 167 -20.73 -14.84 -23.93
CA GLU A 167 -21.33 -15.89 -24.75
C GLU A 167 -22.32 -16.78 -23.98
N GLU A 168 -21.99 -17.10 -22.72
CA GLU A 168 -22.80 -17.91 -21.83
C GLU A 168 -23.82 -17.09 -21.04
N LYS A 169 -23.84 -15.75 -21.21
CA LYS A 169 -24.75 -14.80 -20.52
C LYS A 169 -24.75 -15.00 -19.01
N LEU A 170 -23.56 -15.07 -18.43
CA LEU A 170 -23.38 -15.29 -16.99
C LEU A 170 -23.57 -13.97 -16.23
N ASP A 171 -24.24 -14.03 -15.07
CA ASP A 171 -24.38 -12.87 -14.20
C ASP A 171 -23.25 -12.87 -13.15
N CYS A 172 -22.03 -12.71 -13.63
CA CYS A 172 -20.84 -12.58 -12.80
C CYS A 172 -19.90 -11.51 -13.37
N HIS A 173 -18.98 -11.06 -12.52
CA HIS A 173 -17.92 -10.11 -12.87
C HIS A 173 -16.57 -10.78 -12.69
N TYR A 174 -15.51 -10.14 -13.18
CA TYR A 174 -14.16 -10.57 -12.87
C TYR A 174 -13.31 -9.42 -12.34
N ILE A 175 -12.25 -9.77 -11.66
CA ILE A 175 -11.22 -8.86 -11.14
C ILE A 175 -9.84 -9.48 -11.34
N ILE A 176 -8.87 -8.64 -11.71
CA ILE A 176 -7.46 -9.04 -11.73
C ILE A 176 -6.89 -8.86 -10.34
N THR A 177 -6.32 -9.93 -9.80
CA THR A 177 -5.84 -10.01 -8.42
C THR A 177 -4.33 -10.18 -8.41
N ASN A 178 -3.65 -9.41 -7.55
CA ASN A 178 -2.23 -9.58 -7.33
C ASN A 178 -1.96 -10.97 -6.70
N GLU A 179 -1.27 -11.86 -7.44
CA GLU A 179 -0.93 -13.21 -6.99
C GLU A 179 0.42 -13.30 -6.28
N ALA A 180 1.15 -12.17 -6.13
CA ALA A 180 2.47 -12.19 -5.50
C ALA A 180 2.44 -12.91 -4.15
N GLY A 181 3.37 -13.83 -3.95
CA GLY A 181 3.45 -14.67 -2.76
C GLY A 181 2.45 -15.85 -2.68
N ALA A 182 1.46 -15.96 -3.59
CA ALA A 182 0.52 -17.11 -3.56
C ALA A 182 1.24 -18.46 -3.72
N SER A 183 2.28 -18.51 -4.55
CA SER A 183 3.13 -19.70 -4.69
C SER A 183 3.92 -20.03 -3.42
N VAL A 184 4.37 -18.99 -2.68
CA VAL A 184 5.07 -19.18 -1.39
C VAL A 184 4.10 -19.73 -0.34
N TYR A 185 2.90 -19.13 -0.27
CA TYR A 185 1.84 -19.65 0.62
C TYR A 185 1.50 -21.11 0.29
N SER A 186 1.25 -21.43 -0.97
CA SER A 186 0.79 -22.76 -1.39
C SER A 186 1.75 -23.89 -1.00
N ALA A 187 3.06 -23.62 -0.96
CA ALA A 187 4.10 -24.56 -0.54
C ALA A 187 4.39 -24.52 0.98
N SER A 188 3.80 -23.58 1.72
CA SER A 188 4.04 -23.41 3.16
C SER A 188 3.40 -24.53 3.99
N LYS A 189 3.95 -24.75 5.18
CA LYS A 189 3.35 -25.66 6.17
C LYS A 189 1.93 -25.22 6.55
N LEU A 190 1.69 -23.91 6.65
CA LEU A 190 0.37 -23.37 6.95
C LEU A 190 -0.67 -23.77 5.91
N ALA A 191 -0.34 -23.69 4.62
CA ALA A 191 -1.25 -24.09 3.55
C ALA A 191 -1.49 -25.60 3.50
N ILE A 192 -0.47 -26.42 3.88
CA ILE A 192 -0.61 -27.86 4.02
C ILE A 192 -1.57 -28.20 5.16
N ASP A 193 -1.43 -27.53 6.30
CA ASP A 193 -2.28 -27.74 7.47
C ASP A 193 -3.73 -27.24 7.22
N GLU A 194 -3.92 -26.14 6.48
CA GLU A 194 -5.26 -25.58 6.14
C GLU A 194 -5.98 -26.40 5.04
N LEU A 195 -5.24 -26.94 4.08
CA LEU A 195 -5.76 -27.58 2.87
C LEU A 195 -5.01 -28.88 2.57
N PRO A 196 -5.07 -29.87 3.47
CA PRO A 196 -4.25 -31.10 3.38
C PRO A 196 -4.54 -31.92 2.13
N ASP A 197 -5.80 -31.92 1.68
CA ASP A 197 -6.26 -32.78 0.56
C ASP A 197 -6.05 -32.11 -0.81
N LEU A 198 -5.56 -30.87 -0.86
CA LEU A 198 -5.36 -30.15 -2.11
C LEU A 198 -3.89 -30.15 -2.55
N ASP A 199 -3.70 -30.27 -3.86
CA ASP A 199 -2.39 -30.09 -4.49
C ASP A 199 -1.86 -28.67 -4.31
N VAL A 200 -0.53 -28.54 -4.27
CA VAL A 200 0.15 -27.24 -4.11
C VAL A 200 -0.31 -26.20 -5.13
N THR A 201 -0.59 -26.61 -6.37
CA THR A 201 -1.01 -25.69 -7.43
C THR A 201 -2.45 -25.22 -7.22
N ILE A 202 -3.33 -26.05 -6.71
CA ILE A 202 -4.73 -25.69 -6.39
C ILE A 202 -4.79 -24.75 -5.18
N ARG A 203 -3.93 -24.95 -4.18
CA ARG A 203 -3.83 -24.02 -3.03
C ARG A 203 -3.52 -22.60 -3.47
N GLY A 204 -2.75 -22.42 -4.56
CA GLY A 204 -2.51 -21.11 -5.19
C GLY A 204 -3.81 -20.45 -5.66
N ALA A 205 -4.65 -21.18 -6.39
CA ALA A 205 -5.95 -20.68 -6.86
C ALA A 205 -6.91 -20.35 -5.70
N VAL A 206 -6.90 -21.16 -4.62
CA VAL A 206 -7.66 -20.85 -3.39
C VAL A 206 -7.18 -19.54 -2.77
N SER A 207 -5.87 -19.35 -2.66
CA SER A 207 -5.29 -18.12 -2.11
C SER A 207 -5.67 -16.89 -2.93
N ILE A 208 -5.63 -16.98 -4.27
CA ILE A 208 -6.05 -15.92 -5.19
C ILE A 208 -7.54 -15.55 -4.96
N ALA A 209 -8.41 -16.53 -4.76
CA ALA A 209 -9.82 -16.29 -4.47
C ALA A 209 -10.03 -15.62 -3.09
N ARG A 210 -9.39 -16.16 -2.04
CA ARG A 210 -9.47 -15.63 -0.67
C ARG A 210 -8.89 -14.24 -0.54
N ARG A 211 -7.87 -13.90 -1.36
CA ARG A 211 -7.25 -12.57 -1.36
C ARG A 211 -8.21 -11.45 -1.79
N VAL A 212 -9.18 -11.77 -2.64
CA VAL A 212 -10.25 -10.83 -2.99
C VAL A 212 -11.31 -10.74 -1.90
N GLN A 213 -11.60 -11.88 -1.27
CA GLN A 213 -12.57 -11.97 -0.20
C GLN A 213 -12.14 -11.17 1.04
N ASP A 214 -10.90 -11.35 1.49
CA ASP A 214 -10.24 -10.54 2.53
C ASP A 214 -8.73 -10.43 2.25
N PRO A 215 -8.28 -9.30 1.65
CA PRO A 215 -6.88 -9.08 1.32
C PRO A 215 -5.95 -9.16 2.53
N LEU A 216 -6.36 -8.61 3.67
CA LEU A 216 -5.57 -8.62 4.90
C LEU A 216 -5.41 -10.02 5.46
N ALA A 217 -6.54 -10.72 5.69
CA ALA A 217 -6.53 -12.05 6.30
C ALA A 217 -5.72 -13.07 5.50
N GLU A 218 -5.70 -12.95 4.17
CA GLU A 218 -4.93 -13.85 3.32
C GLU A 218 -3.46 -13.42 3.19
N SER A 219 -3.18 -12.11 3.06
CA SER A 219 -1.80 -11.62 2.86
C SER A 219 -0.91 -11.80 4.09
N VAL A 220 -1.45 -11.76 5.30
CA VAL A 220 -0.68 -11.98 6.55
C VAL A 220 -0.19 -13.42 6.71
N LYS A 221 -0.66 -14.36 5.89
CA LYS A 221 -0.17 -15.74 5.84
C LYS A 221 1.16 -15.88 5.11
N ILE A 222 1.60 -14.82 4.43
CA ILE A 222 2.76 -14.80 3.55
C ILE A 222 3.82 -13.90 4.19
N ASP A 223 5.09 -14.28 4.09
CA ASP A 223 6.20 -13.37 4.45
C ASP A 223 6.05 -12.07 3.64
N PRO A 224 5.97 -10.89 4.28
CA PRO A 224 5.75 -9.62 3.61
C PRO A 224 6.79 -9.32 2.50
N LYS A 225 8.02 -9.85 2.62
CA LYS A 225 9.03 -9.75 1.57
C LYS A 225 8.71 -10.54 0.30
N SER A 226 7.85 -11.54 0.39
CA SER A 226 7.37 -12.32 -0.76
C SER A 226 6.22 -11.62 -1.49
N ILE A 227 5.65 -10.58 -0.89
CA ILE A 227 4.68 -9.72 -1.52
C ILE A 227 5.45 -8.66 -2.32
N GLY A 228 5.24 -8.55 -3.61
CA GLY A 228 5.92 -7.57 -4.47
C GLY A 228 5.45 -6.14 -4.17
N VAL A 229 6.15 -5.44 -3.27
CA VAL A 229 5.79 -4.08 -2.82
C VAL A 229 6.60 -2.98 -3.51
N GLY A 230 7.57 -3.33 -4.36
CA GLY A 230 8.32 -2.36 -5.14
C GLY A 230 9.47 -2.97 -5.94
N GLN A 231 9.96 -2.20 -6.93
CA GLN A 231 11.15 -2.58 -7.69
C GLN A 231 12.39 -2.54 -6.79
N TYR A 232 13.33 -3.46 -7.02
CA TYR A 232 14.62 -3.52 -6.33
C TYR A 232 14.55 -3.76 -4.82
N GLN A 233 13.42 -4.26 -4.29
CA GLN A 233 13.32 -4.59 -2.87
C GLN A 233 14.36 -5.60 -2.38
N HIS A 234 14.96 -6.39 -3.28
CA HIS A 234 16.05 -7.33 -2.97
C HIS A 234 17.42 -6.68 -2.88
N ASP A 235 17.54 -5.42 -3.32
CA ASP A 235 18.79 -4.68 -3.39
C ASP A 235 19.06 -3.82 -2.14
N VAL A 236 18.03 -3.55 -1.32
CA VAL A 236 18.13 -2.76 -0.10
C VAL A 236 18.54 -3.60 1.12
N ASN A 237 18.83 -2.96 2.24
CA ASN A 237 19.15 -3.64 3.50
C ASN A 237 17.99 -4.55 3.96
N GLN A 238 18.18 -5.86 3.86
CA GLN A 238 17.15 -6.86 4.13
C GLN A 238 16.69 -6.91 5.59
N LYS A 239 17.53 -6.54 6.56
CA LYS A 239 17.15 -6.51 7.98
C LYS A 239 16.20 -5.34 8.26
N GLN A 240 16.55 -4.15 7.76
CA GLN A 240 15.69 -2.97 7.88
C GLN A 240 14.37 -3.17 7.13
N LEU A 241 14.42 -3.72 5.92
CA LEU A 241 13.22 -4.05 5.15
C LEU A 241 12.29 -4.98 5.94
N THR A 242 12.80 -6.11 6.44
CA THR A 242 11.99 -7.05 7.24
C THR A 242 11.34 -6.35 8.42
N HIS A 243 12.13 -5.63 9.21
CA HIS A 243 11.62 -4.94 10.40
C HIS A 243 10.51 -3.93 10.06
N THR A 244 10.71 -3.12 9.03
CA THR A 244 9.71 -2.13 8.59
C THR A 244 8.43 -2.80 8.07
N LEU A 245 8.55 -3.85 7.26
CA LEU A 245 7.37 -4.54 6.71
C LEU A 245 6.59 -5.27 7.81
N ASP A 246 7.25 -5.90 8.77
CA ASP A 246 6.60 -6.55 9.92
C ASP A 246 5.86 -5.52 10.78
N GLN A 247 6.45 -4.36 11.04
CA GLN A 247 5.79 -3.26 11.75
C GLN A 247 4.54 -2.74 11.00
N VAL A 248 4.61 -2.67 9.67
CA VAL A 248 3.46 -2.27 8.86
C VAL A 248 2.33 -3.29 8.98
N VAL A 249 2.62 -4.60 8.89
CA VAL A 249 1.61 -5.66 9.06
C VAL A 249 0.96 -5.55 10.44
N GLU A 250 1.75 -5.46 11.50
CA GLU A 250 1.25 -5.32 12.88
C GLU A 250 0.38 -4.08 13.03
N THR A 251 0.84 -2.94 12.53
CA THR A 251 0.09 -1.67 12.58
C THR A 251 -1.26 -1.78 11.86
N VAL A 252 -1.29 -2.37 10.66
CA VAL A 252 -2.51 -2.52 9.87
C VAL A 252 -3.49 -3.48 10.53
N VAL A 253 -3.02 -4.65 11.00
CA VAL A 253 -3.87 -5.64 11.68
C VAL A 253 -4.52 -5.03 12.92
N ASN A 254 -3.75 -4.31 13.74
CA ASN A 254 -4.28 -3.65 14.94
C ASN A 254 -5.22 -2.48 14.61
N HIS A 255 -4.95 -1.73 13.52
CA HIS A 255 -5.83 -0.65 13.07
C HIS A 255 -7.19 -1.16 12.57
N VAL A 256 -7.19 -2.22 11.77
CA VAL A 256 -8.42 -2.84 11.23
C VAL A 256 -9.20 -3.54 12.36
N GLY A 257 -8.48 -4.19 13.28
CA GLY A 257 -9.06 -5.08 14.28
C GLY A 257 -9.40 -6.45 13.69
N VAL A 258 -9.58 -7.42 14.54
CA VAL A 258 -9.75 -8.82 14.13
C VAL A 258 -10.95 -9.46 14.82
N GLU A 259 -11.83 -10.13 14.06
CA GLU A 259 -12.96 -10.88 14.62
C GLU A 259 -12.46 -12.17 15.29
N LEU A 260 -12.62 -12.24 16.60
CA LEU A 260 -12.06 -13.29 17.46
C LEU A 260 -12.56 -14.71 17.10
N ASN A 261 -13.81 -14.81 16.67
CA ASN A 261 -14.44 -16.11 16.40
C ASN A 261 -14.13 -16.69 15.03
N THR A 262 -13.64 -15.88 14.08
CA THR A 262 -13.31 -16.33 12.72
C THR A 262 -11.82 -16.29 12.41
N ALA A 263 -11.06 -15.52 13.18
CA ALA A 263 -9.65 -15.29 12.94
C ALA A 263 -8.80 -16.57 12.91
N SER A 264 -7.86 -16.62 11.96
CA SER A 264 -6.82 -17.65 11.89
C SER A 264 -5.67 -17.36 12.86
N PRO A 265 -4.86 -18.36 13.24
CA PRO A 265 -3.66 -18.12 14.04
C PRO A 265 -2.68 -17.17 13.35
N ALA A 266 -2.67 -17.14 12.01
CA ALA A 266 -1.77 -16.32 11.21
C ALA A 266 -2.06 -14.81 11.40
N ILE A 267 -3.33 -14.39 11.46
CA ILE A 267 -3.65 -12.99 11.71
C ILE A 267 -3.56 -12.63 13.20
N LEU A 268 -3.97 -13.55 14.09
CA LEU A 268 -3.95 -13.32 15.54
C LEU A 268 -2.56 -13.03 16.09
N GLN A 269 -1.51 -13.67 15.54
CA GLN A 269 -0.12 -13.44 16.00
C GLN A 269 0.41 -12.02 15.73
N HIS A 270 -0.25 -11.24 14.86
CA HIS A 270 0.11 -9.84 14.58
C HIS A 270 -0.64 -8.84 15.48
N ILE A 271 -1.50 -9.33 16.38
CA ILE A 271 -2.15 -8.49 17.39
C ILE A 271 -1.18 -8.23 18.53
N ALA A 272 -1.09 -6.98 18.96
CA ALA A 272 -0.27 -6.58 20.10
C ALA A 272 -0.58 -7.46 21.32
N GLY A 273 0.46 -8.00 21.96
CA GLY A 273 0.32 -8.87 23.13
C GLY A 273 0.00 -10.35 22.83
N ILE A 274 -0.18 -10.76 21.56
CA ILE A 274 -0.48 -12.15 21.19
C ILE A 274 0.75 -12.78 20.51
N SER A 275 1.38 -13.73 21.18
CA SER A 275 2.42 -14.55 20.57
C SER A 275 1.84 -15.65 19.66
N SER A 276 2.67 -16.21 18.77
CA SER A 276 2.26 -17.34 17.91
C SER A 276 1.69 -18.54 18.69
N THR A 277 2.20 -18.80 19.89
CA THR A 277 1.67 -19.87 20.78
C THR A 277 0.28 -19.50 21.31
N VAL A 278 0.11 -18.26 21.76
CA VAL A 278 -1.19 -17.78 22.26
C VAL A 278 -2.22 -17.76 21.14
N ALA A 279 -1.86 -17.34 19.93
CA ALA A 279 -2.73 -17.38 18.76
C ALA A 279 -3.28 -18.78 18.48
N LYS A 280 -2.42 -19.80 18.52
CA LYS A 280 -2.83 -21.21 18.40
C LYS A 280 -3.73 -21.65 19.54
N ASN A 281 -3.43 -21.26 20.78
CA ASN A 281 -4.26 -21.60 21.95
C ASN A 281 -5.65 -20.95 21.87
N ILE A 282 -5.78 -19.73 21.35
CA ILE A 282 -7.08 -19.07 21.14
C ILE A 282 -7.94 -19.91 20.18
N VAL A 283 -7.36 -20.36 19.09
CA VAL A 283 -8.10 -21.18 18.10
C VAL A 283 -8.45 -22.55 18.68
N ALA A 284 -7.52 -23.21 19.37
CA ALA A 284 -7.78 -24.48 20.05
C ALA A 284 -8.90 -24.34 21.10
N TYR A 285 -8.84 -23.32 21.94
CA TYR A 285 -9.88 -23.03 22.92
C TYR A 285 -11.26 -22.87 22.28
N ARG A 286 -11.33 -22.17 21.15
CA ARG A 286 -12.57 -21.97 20.38
C ARG A 286 -13.11 -23.29 19.81
N GLN A 287 -12.23 -24.16 19.35
CA GLN A 287 -12.62 -25.48 18.82
C GLN A 287 -13.16 -26.40 19.93
N GLU A 288 -12.58 -26.36 21.12
CA GLU A 288 -12.96 -27.20 22.25
C GLU A 288 -14.18 -26.69 23.01
N ASN A 289 -14.28 -25.35 23.21
CA ASN A 289 -15.27 -24.74 24.11
C ASN A 289 -16.38 -23.97 23.35
N GLY A 290 -16.30 -23.95 22.02
CA GLY A 290 -17.20 -23.15 21.18
C GLY A 290 -16.80 -21.69 21.07
N VAL A 291 -17.65 -20.88 20.44
CA VAL A 291 -17.38 -19.47 20.16
C VAL A 291 -17.29 -18.64 21.44
N PHE A 292 -16.38 -17.68 21.45
CA PHE A 292 -16.28 -16.69 22.53
C PHE A 292 -17.55 -15.83 22.56
N LYS A 293 -18.07 -15.60 23.76
CA LYS A 293 -19.25 -14.79 24.01
C LYS A 293 -18.91 -13.42 24.60
N SER A 294 -17.68 -13.23 25.06
CA SER A 294 -17.17 -12.00 25.65
C SER A 294 -15.65 -11.94 25.52
N ARG A 295 -15.08 -10.75 25.32
CA ARG A 295 -13.62 -10.53 25.35
C ARG A 295 -12.97 -11.03 26.65
N LYS A 296 -13.68 -10.94 27.79
CA LYS A 296 -13.18 -11.44 29.08
C LYS A 296 -12.90 -12.94 29.10
N GLU A 297 -13.54 -13.72 28.22
CA GLU A 297 -13.27 -15.17 28.12
C GLU A 297 -11.86 -15.48 27.59
N LEU A 298 -11.18 -14.53 26.96
CA LEU A 298 -9.76 -14.65 26.58
C LEU A 298 -8.86 -14.98 27.79
N LEU A 299 -9.19 -14.50 28.99
CA LEU A 299 -8.45 -14.81 30.21
C LEU A 299 -8.47 -16.30 30.58
N LYS A 300 -9.35 -17.11 29.97
CA LYS A 300 -9.41 -18.56 30.14
C LYS A 300 -8.46 -19.30 29.17
N VAL A 301 -7.91 -18.59 28.17
CA VAL A 301 -7.02 -19.17 27.17
C VAL A 301 -5.64 -19.42 27.80
N PRO A 302 -5.08 -20.63 27.67
CA PRO A 302 -3.77 -20.95 28.21
C PRO A 302 -2.69 -19.99 27.72
N ARG A 303 -1.84 -19.51 28.64
CA ARG A 303 -0.75 -18.54 28.41
C ARG A 303 -1.17 -17.13 28.02
N LEU A 304 -2.45 -16.78 28.04
CA LEU A 304 -2.93 -15.43 27.89
C LEU A 304 -3.22 -14.85 29.28
N GLY A 305 -2.22 -14.19 29.85
CA GLY A 305 -2.36 -13.57 31.16
C GLY A 305 -3.00 -12.17 31.12
N PRO A 306 -3.27 -11.55 32.29
CA PRO A 306 -3.92 -10.24 32.37
C PRO A 306 -3.19 -9.13 31.57
N ALA A 307 -1.86 -9.08 31.62
CA ALA A 307 -1.07 -8.10 30.88
C ALA A 307 -1.26 -8.25 29.35
N ALA A 308 -1.22 -9.48 28.83
CA ALA A 308 -1.48 -9.74 27.42
C ALA A 308 -2.91 -9.42 27.02
N PHE A 309 -3.87 -9.70 27.92
CA PHE A 309 -5.28 -9.32 27.72
C PHE A 309 -5.44 -7.81 27.59
N THR A 310 -4.86 -7.03 28.50
CA THR A 310 -4.90 -5.55 28.42
C THR A 310 -4.31 -5.05 27.11
N GLN A 311 -3.25 -5.68 26.60
CA GLN A 311 -2.65 -5.26 25.31
C GLN A 311 -3.50 -5.61 24.09
N CYS A 312 -4.14 -6.78 24.07
CA CYS A 312 -4.81 -7.29 22.86
C CYS A 312 -6.32 -6.97 22.79
N ALA A 313 -6.99 -6.77 23.93
CA ALA A 313 -8.45 -6.74 23.99
C ALA A 313 -9.11 -5.65 23.13
N GLY A 314 -8.44 -4.48 22.95
CA GLY A 314 -8.95 -3.39 22.12
C GLY A 314 -8.95 -3.69 20.62
N PHE A 315 -8.14 -4.65 20.17
CA PHE A 315 -7.97 -5.01 18.75
C PHE A 315 -8.77 -6.24 18.35
N LEU A 316 -9.32 -6.97 19.32
CA LEU A 316 -10.15 -8.14 19.08
C LEU A 316 -11.62 -7.77 19.16
N ARG A 317 -12.41 -8.17 18.19
CA ARG A 317 -13.84 -7.86 18.08
C ARG A 317 -14.69 -9.11 18.17
N LEU A 318 -15.93 -8.93 18.65
CA LEU A 318 -16.96 -9.97 18.74
C LEU A 318 -18.27 -9.42 18.19
N GLN A 319 -18.64 -9.79 16.97
CA GLN A 319 -19.88 -9.31 16.33
C GLN A 319 -21.15 -9.74 17.08
N HIS A 320 -21.12 -10.91 17.70
CA HIS A 320 -22.27 -11.49 18.42
C HIS A 320 -21.95 -11.74 19.90
N GLY A 321 -21.18 -10.84 20.52
CA GLY A 321 -20.86 -10.88 21.94
C GLY A 321 -22.05 -10.53 22.84
N LYS A 322 -21.97 -10.90 24.13
CA LYS A 322 -22.95 -10.52 25.13
C LYS A 322 -22.98 -9.02 25.41
N ASN A 323 -21.82 -8.37 25.33
CA ASN A 323 -21.69 -6.92 25.47
C ASN A 323 -21.52 -6.30 24.09
N PRO A 324 -22.41 -5.39 23.66
CA PRO A 324 -22.27 -4.71 22.35
C PRO A 324 -20.96 -3.96 22.18
N LEU A 325 -20.34 -3.48 23.27
CA LEU A 325 -19.03 -2.83 23.24
C LEU A 325 -17.90 -3.77 22.82
N ASP A 326 -18.09 -5.10 22.93
CA ASP A 326 -17.12 -6.08 22.42
C ASP A 326 -16.99 -6.03 20.89
N ASN A 327 -17.95 -5.45 20.18
CA ASN A 327 -17.89 -5.21 18.73
C ASN A 327 -17.37 -3.80 18.37
N THR A 328 -16.75 -3.10 19.29
CA THR A 328 -16.21 -1.75 19.05
C THR A 328 -14.70 -1.72 19.29
N SER A 329 -14.03 -0.62 18.96
CA SER A 329 -12.62 -0.41 19.33
C SER A 329 -12.46 0.09 20.78
N VAL A 330 -13.54 0.27 21.54
CA VAL A 330 -13.47 0.66 22.96
C VAL A 330 -12.76 -0.43 23.75
N HIS A 331 -11.75 -0.03 24.52
CA HIS A 331 -11.02 -0.96 25.38
C HIS A 331 -11.88 -1.38 26.58
N PRO A 332 -11.82 -2.64 27.06
CA PRO A 332 -12.62 -3.12 28.20
C PRO A 332 -12.49 -2.30 29.48
N GLU A 333 -11.34 -1.67 29.73
CA GLU A 333 -11.11 -0.76 30.86
C GLU A 333 -11.95 0.51 30.79
N SER A 334 -12.38 0.90 29.59
CA SER A 334 -13.18 2.11 29.34
C SER A 334 -14.66 1.82 29.20
N TYR A 335 -15.14 0.58 29.46
CA TYR A 335 -16.54 0.22 29.28
C TYR A 335 -17.47 1.02 30.19
N GLU A 336 -17.11 1.18 31.48
CA GLU A 336 -17.91 1.98 32.41
C GLU A 336 -18.07 3.43 31.94
N LEU A 337 -16.99 4.02 31.44
CA LEU A 337 -17.04 5.38 30.90
C LEU A 337 -17.89 5.44 29.62
N ALA A 338 -17.76 4.45 28.73
CA ALA A 338 -18.57 4.38 27.53
C ALA A 338 -20.07 4.21 27.84
N GLU A 339 -20.42 3.38 28.82
CA GLU A 339 -21.81 3.22 29.30
C GLU A 339 -22.37 4.53 29.85
N ARG A 340 -21.58 5.26 30.63
CA ARG A 340 -21.97 6.58 31.16
C ARG A 340 -22.18 7.60 30.03
N ILE A 341 -21.30 7.61 29.00
CA ILE A 341 -21.46 8.48 27.84
C ILE A 341 -22.74 8.14 27.07
N ILE A 342 -23.01 6.87 26.82
CA ILE A 342 -24.23 6.39 26.15
C ILE A 342 -25.48 6.81 26.96
N GLY A 343 -25.46 6.65 28.27
CA GLY A 343 -26.53 7.06 29.17
C GLY A 343 -26.79 8.57 29.16
N GLU A 344 -25.76 9.40 29.14
CA GLU A 344 -25.88 10.85 29.04
C GLU A 344 -26.50 11.32 27.69
N LEU A 345 -26.34 10.52 26.65
CA LEU A 345 -26.97 10.77 25.35
C LEU A 345 -28.43 10.26 25.28
N GLY A 346 -28.90 9.61 26.34
CA GLY A 346 -30.27 9.08 26.47
C GLY A 346 -30.46 7.71 25.81
N PHE A 347 -29.38 6.92 25.67
CA PHE A 347 -29.40 5.57 25.11
C PHE A 347 -28.92 4.53 26.14
N THR A 348 -29.14 3.27 25.82
CA THR A 348 -28.65 2.11 26.58
C THR A 348 -27.72 1.25 25.74
N LEU A 349 -26.95 0.36 26.36
CA LEU A 349 -26.09 -0.59 25.62
C LEU A 349 -26.87 -1.46 24.62
N LYS A 350 -28.14 -1.79 24.93
CA LYS A 350 -28.98 -2.59 24.04
C LYS A 350 -29.29 -1.87 22.73
N ASP A 351 -29.37 -0.55 22.78
CA ASP A 351 -29.68 0.28 21.61
C ASP A 351 -28.58 0.25 20.56
N LEU A 352 -27.34 -0.12 20.93
CA LEU A 352 -26.25 -0.37 19.98
C LEU A 352 -26.47 -1.59 19.08
N GLN A 353 -27.42 -2.48 19.46
CA GLN A 353 -27.78 -3.67 18.64
C GLN A 353 -29.05 -3.42 17.81
N ASP A 354 -29.79 -2.36 18.08
CA ASP A 354 -30.94 -1.93 17.30
C ASP A 354 -30.53 -0.93 16.24
N LYS A 355 -30.79 -1.25 14.97
CA LYS A 355 -30.35 -0.44 13.83
C LYS A 355 -30.90 1.00 13.88
N ALA A 356 -32.18 1.17 14.24
CA ALA A 356 -32.81 2.49 14.27
C ALA A 356 -32.26 3.36 15.40
N GLN A 357 -32.06 2.75 16.59
CA GLN A 357 -31.47 3.45 17.73
C GLN A 357 -29.99 3.78 17.50
N LEU A 358 -29.25 2.89 16.87
CA LEU A 358 -27.85 3.13 16.49
C LEU A 358 -27.74 4.31 15.51
N GLU A 359 -28.58 4.36 14.47
CA GLU A 359 -28.62 5.51 13.55
C GLU A 359 -28.95 6.81 14.29
N ALA A 360 -29.91 6.80 15.23
CA ALA A 360 -30.24 7.96 16.05
C ALA A 360 -29.06 8.41 16.95
N LEU A 361 -28.32 7.46 17.52
CA LEU A 361 -27.11 7.73 18.30
C LEU A 361 -26.02 8.34 17.41
N GLN A 362 -25.78 7.79 16.21
CA GLN A 362 -24.79 8.27 15.27
C GLN A 362 -25.03 9.72 14.80
N VAL A 363 -26.27 10.16 14.71
CA VAL A 363 -26.62 11.56 14.43
C VAL A 363 -26.25 12.48 15.59
N LYS A 364 -26.38 12.01 16.84
CA LYS A 364 -26.07 12.82 18.04
C LYS A 364 -24.56 12.90 18.33
N LEU A 365 -23.79 11.84 18.09
CA LEU A 365 -22.38 11.76 18.45
C LEU A 365 -21.50 12.93 17.91
N PRO A 366 -21.62 13.37 16.64
CA PRO A 366 -20.83 14.48 16.13
C PRO A 366 -21.16 15.83 16.78
N LEU A 367 -22.33 15.96 17.43
CA LEU A 367 -22.77 17.19 18.09
C LEU A 367 -22.26 17.29 19.53
N VAL A 368 -21.63 16.23 20.04
CA VAL A 368 -21.13 16.17 21.43
C VAL A 368 -19.82 16.93 21.56
N ASP A 369 -19.78 17.89 22.46
CA ASP A 369 -18.54 18.54 22.89
C ASP A 369 -17.78 17.59 23.85
N ALA A 370 -16.70 17.00 23.34
CA ALA A 370 -15.88 16.06 24.10
C ALA A 370 -15.25 16.69 25.36
N GLY A 371 -14.97 18.01 25.35
CA GLY A 371 -14.42 18.71 26.51
C GLY A 371 -15.44 18.85 27.62
N LYS A 372 -16.67 19.24 27.29
CA LYS A 372 -17.77 19.35 28.27
C LYS A 372 -18.17 17.99 28.82
N MET A 373 -18.24 16.97 27.98
CA MET A 373 -18.53 15.61 28.38
C MET A 373 -17.46 15.05 29.34
N ALA A 374 -16.18 15.28 29.01
CA ALA A 374 -15.05 14.86 29.84
C ALA A 374 -15.08 15.52 31.24
N ALA A 375 -15.36 16.83 31.30
CA ALA A 375 -15.49 17.55 32.56
C ALA A 375 -16.68 17.03 33.40
N LYS A 376 -17.81 16.71 32.75
CA LYS A 376 -19.01 16.18 33.43
C LYS A 376 -18.78 14.78 33.99
N LEU A 377 -18.00 13.95 33.32
CA LEU A 377 -17.78 12.55 33.68
C LEU A 377 -16.47 12.31 34.44
N ASP A 378 -15.74 13.38 34.77
CA ASP A 378 -14.40 13.32 35.41
C ASP A 378 -13.45 12.38 34.66
N ALA A 379 -13.31 12.60 33.35
CA ALA A 379 -12.56 11.75 32.46
C ALA A 379 -11.58 12.58 31.55
N GLY A 380 -10.59 11.91 30.98
CA GLY A 380 -9.66 12.54 30.03
C GLY A 380 -10.34 12.89 28.71
N VAL A 381 -10.15 14.10 28.20
CA VAL A 381 -10.71 14.55 26.91
C VAL A 381 -10.29 13.63 25.73
N PRO A 382 -9.03 13.16 25.61
CA PRO A 382 -8.64 12.21 24.58
C PRO A 382 -9.46 10.92 24.65
N THR A 383 -9.59 10.32 25.83
CA THR A 383 -10.35 9.07 26.06
C THR A 383 -11.81 9.22 25.65
N VAL A 384 -12.45 10.33 26.04
CA VAL A 384 -13.84 10.59 25.64
C VAL A 384 -13.97 10.73 24.13
N ARG A 385 -13.03 11.42 23.49
CA ARG A 385 -13.01 11.56 22.02
C ARG A 385 -12.87 10.21 21.32
N ASP A 386 -11.97 9.36 21.80
CA ASP A 386 -11.76 8.02 21.25
C ASP A 386 -13.00 7.13 21.40
N ILE A 387 -13.68 7.21 22.58
CA ILE A 387 -14.94 6.49 22.80
C ILE A 387 -16.04 6.98 21.87
N LEU A 388 -16.21 8.31 21.72
CA LEU A 388 -17.20 8.87 20.80
C LEU A 388 -16.94 8.43 19.36
N ALA A 389 -15.68 8.43 18.93
CA ALA A 389 -15.28 7.95 17.58
C ALA A 389 -15.56 6.45 17.41
N ALA A 390 -15.29 5.64 18.42
CA ALA A 390 -15.57 4.20 18.41
C ALA A 390 -17.07 3.88 18.38
N LEU A 391 -17.90 4.65 19.08
CA LEU A 391 -19.35 4.51 19.10
C LEU A 391 -20.01 5.02 17.81
N ALA A 392 -19.37 5.94 17.09
CA ALA A 392 -19.90 6.43 15.82
C ALA A 392 -19.95 5.35 14.74
N LYS A 393 -19.06 4.37 14.82
CA LYS A 393 -18.95 3.30 13.81
C LYS A 393 -18.70 1.92 14.47
N PRO A 394 -19.65 1.40 15.30
CA PRO A 394 -19.45 0.12 15.96
C PRO A 394 -19.39 -1.00 14.92
N GLY A 395 -18.41 -1.89 15.07
CA GLY A 395 -18.24 -3.06 14.21
C GLY A 395 -17.86 -2.79 12.77
N ARG A 396 -17.71 -1.53 12.35
CA ARG A 396 -17.33 -1.19 10.98
C ARG A 396 -15.85 -1.43 10.76
N ASP A 397 -15.54 -2.09 9.66
CA ASP A 397 -14.18 -2.19 9.14
C ASP A 397 -13.76 -0.84 8.53
N PRO A 398 -12.64 -0.22 8.97
CA PRO A 398 -12.18 1.05 8.39
C PRO A 398 -11.89 0.97 6.89
N ARG A 399 -11.69 -0.23 6.33
CA ARG A 399 -11.49 -0.47 4.90
C ARG A 399 -12.76 -0.27 4.07
N GLU A 400 -13.95 -0.35 4.68
CA GLU A 400 -15.23 -0.11 4.00
C GLU A 400 -15.45 1.35 3.58
N ASP A 401 -14.70 2.29 4.19
CA ASP A 401 -14.71 3.71 3.79
C ASP A 401 -13.94 3.97 2.49
N LEU A 402 -13.14 3.00 2.05
CA LEU A 402 -12.36 3.10 0.82
C LEU A 402 -13.20 2.67 -0.40
N PRO A 403 -12.91 3.18 -1.60
CA PRO A 403 -13.64 2.79 -2.80
C PRO A 403 -13.47 1.28 -3.06
N ALA A 404 -14.57 0.59 -3.32
CA ALA A 404 -14.54 -0.84 -3.65
C ALA A 404 -13.68 -1.09 -4.90
N PRO A 405 -12.94 -2.22 -4.95
CA PRO A 405 -12.14 -2.58 -6.12
C PRO A 405 -12.99 -2.64 -7.39
N LEU A 406 -12.41 -2.21 -8.51
CA LEU A 406 -13.09 -2.20 -9.80
C LEU A 406 -13.28 -3.63 -10.33
N THR A 407 -14.53 -4.04 -10.46
CA THR A 407 -14.91 -5.30 -11.12
C THR A 407 -15.32 -5.03 -12.58
N ARG A 408 -15.08 -5.98 -13.47
CA ARG A 408 -15.24 -5.83 -14.91
C ARG A 408 -16.14 -6.95 -15.48
N LYS A 409 -16.80 -6.66 -16.62
CA LYS A 409 -17.50 -7.67 -17.44
C LYS A 409 -16.82 -7.89 -18.79
N HIS A 410 -16.16 -6.86 -19.33
CA HIS A 410 -15.56 -6.88 -20.66
C HIS A 410 -14.11 -6.44 -20.63
N VAL A 411 -13.29 -7.03 -21.49
CA VAL A 411 -11.90 -6.59 -21.74
C VAL A 411 -11.92 -5.36 -22.64
N VAL A 412 -11.18 -4.34 -22.29
CA VAL A 412 -10.98 -3.16 -23.13
C VAL A 412 -9.86 -3.46 -24.13
N SER A 413 -10.14 -3.33 -25.43
CA SER A 413 -9.13 -3.47 -26.49
C SER A 413 -8.35 -2.17 -26.70
N LEU A 414 -7.07 -2.29 -27.08
CA LEU A 414 -6.23 -1.13 -27.43
C LEU A 414 -6.76 -0.39 -28.66
N GLU A 415 -7.49 -1.10 -29.53
CA GLU A 415 -8.12 -0.58 -30.76
C GLU A 415 -9.38 0.25 -30.45
N ASP A 416 -10.05 -0.02 -29.32
CA ASP A 416 -11.24 0.69 -28.88
C ASP A 416 -10.93 2.01 -28.19
N ILE A 417 -9.65 2.24 -27.89
CA ILE A 417 -9.21 3.40 -27.11
C ILE A 417 -8.85 4.56 -28.02
N LYS A 418 -9.50 5.69 -27.79
CA LYS A 418 -9.20 6.96 -28.46
C LYS A 418 -8.55 7.93 -27.50
N VAL A 419 -7.59 8.72 -27.99
CA VAL A 419 -7.08 9.87 -27.26
C VAL A 419 -8.25 10.80 -26.92
N GLY A 420 -8.29 11.26 -25.68
CA GLY A 420 -9.42 12.05 -25.15
C GLY A 420 -10.44 11.23 -24.35
N THR A 421 -10.41 9.89 -24.42
CA THR A 421 -11.31 9.04 -23.62
C THR A 421 -10.95 9.14 -22.13
N VAL A 422 -11.94 9.29 -21.28
CA VAL A 422 -11.81 9.22 -19.82
C VAL A 422 -11.95 7.78 -19.37
N VAL A 423 -11.01 7.31 -18.60
CA VAL A 423 -10.95 5.94 -18.06
C VAL A 423 -10.85 5.95 -16.56
N LYS A 424 -11.47 4.97 -15.90
CA LYS A 424 -11.24 4.64 -14.50
C LYS A 424 -10.23 3.52 -14.41
N GLY A 425 -9.22 3.69 -13.58
CA GLY A 425 -8.20 2.67 -13.38
C GLY A 425 -7.72 2.61 -11.94
N THR A 426 -7.10 1.48 -11.60
CA THR A 426 -6.48 1.26 -10.29
C THR A 426 -5.00 1.50 -10.38
N VAL A 427 -4.43 2.27 -9.46
CA VAL A 427 -2.98 2.50 -9.35
C VAL A 427 -2.30 1.18 -9.00
N HIS A 428 -1.49 0.66 -9.93
CA HIS A 428 -0.78 -0.60 -9.78
C HIS A 428 0.58 -0.42 -9.10
N ASN A 429 1.29 0.66 -9.46
CA ASN A 429 2.60 0.98 -8.89
C ASN A 429 2.84 2.48 -8.93
N VAL A 430 3.51 3.01 -7.89
CA VAL A 430 3.93 4.41 -7.81
C VAL A 430 5.46 4.47 -7.83
N VAL A 431 5.99 5.33 -8.70
CA VAL A 431 7.43 5.56 -8.90
C VAL A 431 7.74 7.05 -8.91
N ASP A 432 9.00 7.44 -8.79
CA ASP A 432 9.43 8.84 -8.67
C ASP A 432 8.93 9.75 -9.79
N PHE A 433 8.80 9.21 -11.01
CA PHE A 433 8.36 9.97 -12.18
C PHE A 433 6.86 9.87 -12.47
N GLY A 434 6.09 9.10 -11.69
CA GLY A 434 4.64 8.97 -11.92
C GLY A 434 4.04 7.71 -11.31
N ALA A 435 2.92 7.28 -11.87
CA ALA A 435 2.23 6.04 -11.46
C ALA A 435 1.82 5.21 -12.68
N PHE A 436 1.85 3.90 -12.52
CA PHE A 436 1.29 2.95 -13.48
C PHE A 436 -0.14 2.60 -13.05
N VAL A 437 -1.06 2.76 -13.99
CA VAL A 437 -2.50 2.60 -13.73
C VAL A 437 -3.04 1.48 -14.61
N ASP A 438 -3.66 0.50 -13.98
CA ASP A 438 -4.40 -0.57 -14.66
C ASP A 438 -5.85 -0.13 -14.88
N PHE A 439 -6.26 -0.03 -16.12
CA PHE A 439 -7.63 0.28 -16.53
C PHE A 439 -8.22 -0.75 -17.51
N GLY A 440 -7.66 -1.98 -17.51
CA GLY A 440 -8.20 -3.13 -18.21
C GLY A 440 -7.51 -3.45 -19.53
N LEU A 441 -6.32 -2.90 -19.78
CA LEU A 441 -5.50 -3.27 -20.92
C LEU A 441 -4.36 -4.20 -20.52
N LYS A 442 -3.80 -4.90 -21.50
CA LYS A 442 -2.59 -5.72 -21.31
C LYS A 442 -1.42 -4.92 -20.74
N THR A 443 -1.39 -3.62 -21.00
CA THR A 443 -0.33 -2.71 -20.57
C THR A 443 -0.90 -1.59 -19.73
N ASN A 444 -0.30 -1.38 -18.55
CA ASN A 444 -0.69 -0.29 -17.69
C ASN A 444 -0.41 1.08 -18.34
N GLY A 445 -1.32 2.03 -18.17
CA GLY A 445 -1.10 3.41 -18.57
C GLY A 445 -0.13 4.11 -17.63
N LEU A 446 0.71 4.98 -18.17
CA LEU A 446 1.61 5.83 -17.40
C LEU A 446 0.95 7.18 -17.13
N LEU A 447 0.69 7.47 -15.88
CA LEU A 447 0.35 8.79 -15.38
C LEU A 447 1.65 9.46 -14.91
N HIS A 448 2.26 10.26 -15.79
CA HIS A 448 3.48 10.96 -15.46
C HIS A 448 3.21 12.07 -14.43
N ARG A 449 4.19 12.39 -13.57
CA ARG A 449 4.05 13.42 -12.52
C ARG A 449 3.64 14.80 -13.05
N SER A 450 4.01 15.17 -14.29
CA SER A 450 3.57 16.42 -14.92
C SER A 450 2.08 16.48 -15.23
N GLU A 451 1.44 15.32 -15.30
CA GLU A 451 0.03 15.12 -15.60
C GLU A 451 -0.84 14.93 -14.36
N LEU A 452 -0.25 14.99 -13.17
CA LEU A 452 -0.93 15.13 -11.88
C LEU A 452 -1.41 16.57 -11.68
N CYS A 453 -2.42 16.78 -10.86
CA CYS A 453 -2.96 18.10 -10.57
C CYS A 453 -1.93 19.05 -9.96
N ASN A 454 -0.95 18.52 -9.24
CA ASN A 454 0.12 19.28 -8.61
C ASN A 454 1.49 18.66 -8.92
N SER A 455 2.14 19.11 -9.99
CA SER A 455 3.43 18.58 -10.47
C SER A 455 4.63 18.84 -9.54
N ARG A 456 4.46 19.63 -8.47
CA ARG A 456 5.51 19.90 -7.47
C ARG A 456 5.56 18.89 -6.34
N GLN A 457 4.50 18.11 -6.13
CA GLN A 457 4.45 17.06 -5.13
C GLN A 457 5.05 15.77 -5.69
N HIS A 458 5.63 14.96 -4.81
CA HIS A 458 6.08 13.62 -5.19
C HIS A 458 4.85 12.75 -5.49
N PRO A 459 4.88 11.86 -6.49
CA PRO A 459 3.74 11.01 -6.81
C PRO A 459 3.22 10.20 -5.63
N SER A 460 4.09 9.70 -4.75
CA SER A 460 3.72 8.96 -3.54
C SER A 460 3.03 9.79 -2.44
N ASP A 461 3.08 11.13 -2.54
CA ASP A 461 2.36 12.01 -1.60
C ASP A 461 0.90 12.20 -2.00
N VAL A 462 0.56 11.86 -3.25
CA VAL A 462 -0.75 12.14 -3.86
C VAL A 462 -1.47 10.85 -4.27
N LEU A 463 -0.72 9.81 -4.60
CA LEU A 463 -1.23 8.53 -5.10
C LEU A 463 -0.68 7.37 -4.28
N ALA A 464 -1.54 6.40 -4.01
CA ALA A 464 -1.20 5.15 -3.36
C ALA A 464 -1.53 3.95 -4.26
N VAL A 465 -0.81 2.84 -4.09
CA VAL A 465 -1.12 1.58 -4.76
C VAL A 465 -2.51 1.12 -4.31
N GLY A 466 -3.37 0.81 -5.27
CA GLY A 466 -4.76 0.44 -5.02
C GLY A 466 -5.76 1.61 -5.17
N ASP A 467 -5.30 2.86 -5.27
CA ASP A 467 -6.18 4.00 -5.50
C ASP A 467 -6.92 3.85 -6.83
N ILE A 468 -8.20 4.21 -6.81
CA ILE A 468 -9.01 4.29 -8.02
C ILE A 468 -9.01 5.74 -8.49
N ILE A 469 -8.51 5.97 -9.69
CA ILE A 469 -8.43 7.30 -10.29
C ILE A 469 -9.16 7.37 -11.61
N GLU A 470 -9.71 8.53 -11.92
CA GLU A 470 -10.15 8.89 -13.25
C GLU A 470 -9.04 9.67 -13.96
N ALA A 471 -8.73 9.27 -15.18
CA ALA A 471 -7.73 9.93 -16.00
C ALA A 471 -8.15 9.96 -17.47
N GLN A 472 -7.73 11.00 -18.18
CA GLN A 472 -7.93 11.09 -19.62
C GLN A 472 -6.72 10.50 -20.35
N ILE A 473 -6.96 9.74 -21.40
CA ILE A 473 -5.93 9.22 -22.29
C ILE A 473 -5.42 10.36 -23.17
N ILE A 474 -4.14 10.71 -23.01
CA ILE A 474 -3.50 11.81 -23.76
C ILE A 474 -2.63 11.32 -24.91
N SER A 475 -2.17 10.07 -24.86
CA SER A 475 -1.37 9.47 -25.94
C SER A 475 -1.50 7.95 -25.96
N VAL A 476 -1.50 7.36 -27.17
CA VAL A 476 -1.49 5.92 -27.39
C VAL A 476 -0.40 5.60 -28.41
N ASP A 477 0.64 4.87 -28.00
CA ASP A 477 1.69 4.36 -28.90
C ASP A 477 1.52 2.83 -29.02
N VAL A 478 0.78 2.42 -30.03
CA VAL A 478 0.47 1.00 -30.30
C VAL A 478 1.76 0.18 -30.58
N LYS A 479 2.79 0.78 -31.23
CA LYS A 479 4.02 0.07 -31.57
C LYS A 479 4.87 -0.25 -30.34
N ARG A 480 4.84 0.63 -29.33
CA ARG A 480 5.63 0.47 -28.10
C ARG A 480 4.78 0.01 -26.91
N ASN A 481 3.49 -0.27 -27.12
CA ASN A 481 2.54 -0.60 -26.08
C ASN A 481 2.60 0.42 -24.90
N ARG A 482 2.55 1.72 -25.21
CA ARG A 482 2.60 2.78 -24.21
C ARG A 482 1.36 3.66 -24.29
N ILE A 483 0.79 3.95 -23.13
CA ILE A 483 -0.39 4.78 -23.01
C ILE A 483 -0.08 5.85 -21.99
N GLY A 484 -0.26 7.12 -22.38
CA GLY A 484 -0.11 8.26 -21.49
C GLY A 484 -1.46 8.69 -20.94
N LEU A 485 -1.51 8.89 -19.63
CA LEU A 485 -2.69 9.31 -18.88
C LEU A 485 -2.50 10.69 -18.28
N SER A 486 -3.58 11.46 -18.13
CA SER A 486 -3.58 12.77 -17.48
C SER A 486 -4.81 12.93 -16.58
N VAL A 487 -4.60 13.25 -15.34
CA VAL A 487 -5.65 13.69 -14.39
C VAL A 487 -5.86 15.20 -14.55
N LYS A 488 -4.79 15.93 -14.89
CA LYS A 488 -4.83 17.37 -15.12
C LYS A 488 -5.77 17.75 -16.27
N ALA A 489 -5.88 16.93 -17.30
CA ALA A 489 -6.76 17.16 -18.44
C ALA A 489 -8.27 17.13 -18.08
N LEU A 490 -8.63 16.54 -16.93
CA LEU A 490 -9.99 16.52 -16.41
C LEU A 490 -10.37 17.79 -15.64
N GLN A 491 -9.39 18.63 -15.29
CA GLN A 491 -9.68 19.88 -14.59
C GLN A 491 -10.18 20.94 -15.58
N PRO A 492 -11.20 21.73 -15.20
CA PRO A 492 -11.61 22.86 -16.03
C PRO A 492 -10.42 23.80 -16.23
N GLU A 493 -10.16 24.16 -17.48
CA GLU A 493 -9.09 25.12 -17.80
C GLU A 493 -9.30 26.38 -16.95
N LYS A 494 -8.30 26.74 -16.14
CA LYS A 494 -8.27 28.05 -15.51
C LYS A 494 -8.28 29.07 -16.64
N PRO A 495 -9.17 30.09 -16.62
CA PRO A 495 -9.20 31.09 -17.65
C PRO A 495 -7.80 31.68 -17.78
N LYS A 496 -7.23 31.58 -18.97
CA LYS A 496 -5.97 32.26 -19.30
C LYS A 496 -6.22 33.74 -19.12
N ASN A 497 -5.67 34.31 -18.06
CA ASN A 497 -5.59 35.79 -17.93
C ASN A 497 -4.81 36.30 -19.13
N ASN A 498 -5.54 36.87 -20.05
CA ASN A 498 -5.01 37.52 -21.24
C ASN A 498 -4.53 38.93 -20.82
N ASP A 499 -3.55 38.99 -19.90
CA ASP A 499 -2.79 40.20 -19.59
C ASP A 499 -1.57 40.25 -20.50
N GLY A 500 -1.74 40.78 -21.68
CA GLY A 500 -0.62 40.85 -22.59
C GLY A 500 -0.84 41.68 -23.85
N ASN A 501 -1.63 42.74 -23.82
CA ASN A 501 -1.56 43.71 -24.89
C ASN A 501 -1.26 45.13 -24.33
N ARG A 502 -0.02 45.32 -23.87
CA ARG A 502 0.53 46.68 -23.75
C ARG A 502 1.24 47.02 -25.03
N ASN A 503 0.50 47.72 -25.89
CA ASN A 503 0.98 48.53 -26.99
C ASN A 503 2.29 49.26 -26.63
N ARG A 504 3.40 48.83 -27.21
CA ARG A 504 4.61 49.66 -27.33
C ARG A 504 4.59 50.31 -28.70
N ASN A 505 3.92 51.47 -28.80
CA ASN A 505 4.20 52.43 -29.83
C ASN A 505 5.56 53.06 -29.53
N ASN A 506 6.52 52.72 -30.31
CA ASN A 506 7.87 53.29 -30.30
C ASN A 506 7.93 54.35 -31.40
N ASN A 507 7.87 55.58 -31.00
CA ASN A 507 8.20 56.69 -31.89
C ASN A 507 9.63 57.14 -31.57
N GLY A 508 10.48 57.00 -32.55
CA GLY A 508 11.89 57.29 -32.44
C GLY A 508 12.16 58.78 -32.35
N GLN A 509 13.17 59.14 -31.62
CA GLN A 509 14.02 60.29 -31.92
C GLN A 509 15.43 60.07 -31.40
N ARG A 510 16.36 60.02 -32.38
CA ARG A 510 17.80 60.14 -32.19
C ARG A 510 18.11 61.45 -31.44
N ARG A 511 18.98 61.41 -30.43
CA ARG A 511 19.97 62.47 -30.18
C ARG A 511 21.20 61.90 -29.50
N ASN A 512 22.31 62.02 -30.24
CA ASN A 512 23.69 62.01 -29.82
C ASN A 512 23.93 63.02 -28.72
N ASN A 513 24.72 62.70 -27.68
CA ASN A 513 25.87 63.51 -27.26
C ASN A 513 26.66 62.81 -26.14
N ASN A 514 27.77 62.57 -26.47
CA ASN A 514 29.15 62.59 -25.96
C ASN A 514 29.39 63.26 -24.58
N ARG A 515 30.42 62.73 -23.95
CA ARG A 515 31.39 63.29 -22.98
C ARG A 515 31.22 63.09 -21.50
N ASN A 516 32.10 62.30 -21.05
CA ASN A 516 33.30 62.65 -20.22
C ASN A 516 33.08 62.88 -18.71
N ASN A 517 33.90 62.07 -18.07
CA ASN A 517 34.80 62.43 -16.95
C ASN A 517 34.31 62.53 -15.51
N ASN A 518 35.00 61.72 -14.81
CA ASN A 518 35.84 62.05 -13.63
C ASN A 518 35.28 61.86 -12.23
N ARG A 519 35.98 60.93 -11.60
CA ARG A 519 36.68 61.07 -10.32
C ARG A 519 35.93 61.35 -9.02
N ASN A 520 36.29 60.50 -8.14
CA ASN A 520 36.75 60.74 -6.76
C ASN A 520 35.68 60.66 -5.65
N ASN A 521 35.99 59.73 -4.86
CA ASN A 521 36.50 59.86 -3.48
C ASN A 521 35.48 60.03 -2.36
N ASP A 522 35.75 59.24 -1.50
CA ASP A 522 35.97 59.37 -0.02
C ASP A 522 34.81 58.92 0.88
N ARG A 523 35.21 57.85 1.53
CA ARG A 523 35.38 57.76 3.01
C ARG A 523 34.13 58.02 3.86
N ASN A 524 33.89 57.06 4.61
CA ASN A 524 34.05 57.00 6.09
C ASN A 524 32.81 56.50 6.85
N ASN A 525 33.16 55.53 7.61
CA ASN A 525 32.86 55.37 9.03
C ASN A 525 31.44 55.19 9.54
N GLY A 526 31.35 54.15 10.27
CA GLY A 526 30.82 54.31 11.61
C GLY A 526 29.84 53.22 12.01
N ASP A 527 30.40 52.22 12.59
CA ASP A 527 30.17 51.71 13.95
C ASP A 527 28.76 51.44 14.51
N ARG A 528 28.75 50.24 15.11
CA ARG A 528 28.03 49.86 16.35
C ARG A 528 26.63 49.34 16.24
N GLN A 529 26.54 48.06 16.54
CA GLN A 529 26.29 47.38 17.82
C GLN A 529 24.85 46.96 18.09
N ASN A 530 24.76 45.69 18.40
CA ASN A 530 23.89 45.04 19.38
C ASN A 530 22.39 44.87 19.04
N ASN A 531 21.94 43.68 18.87
CA ASN A 531 21.62 42.65 19.90
C ASN A 531 21.46 41.30 19.21
#